data_908c0065024500b82b3b89676be53129
#
_entry.id   908c0065024500b82b3b89676be53129
#
_cell.length_a   1.000
_cell.length_b   1.000
_cell.length_c   1.000
_cell.angle_alpha   90.00
_cell.angle_beta   90.00
_cell.angle_gamma   90.00
#
_symmetry.space_group_name_H-M   'P 1'
#
loop_
_entity.id
_entity.type
_entity.pdbx_description
1 polymer ?
#
loop_
_entity_poly.entity_id
_entity_poly.type
_entity_poly.pdbx_seq_one_letter_code
_entity_poly.pdbx_strand_id
1 'polypeptide(L)'
;MDSPSRKYRLALAGSELLAGNKRIIDIALKYGYDSPDSFTKAFTRFHGVTLACARKDYAILKSFAPLKVKISLEGGYLMDYRIEKKEAFTVIADDYAAGAGENVPKGFTVRTIPAFTWAVFPIVDPMPTAFRDASTKIFTEWLSALKEYEFAAGYCIEKYDDPSKYADGILDQNYRCEMMIPVKKK
;
A
#
# COMPACT_ATOMS: atom_id res chain seq x y z
N MET A 1 -5.85 -26.59 22.50
CA MET A 1 -5.79 -25.65 21.37
C MET A 1 -4.43 -25.76 20.70
N ASP A 2 -4.35 -26.20 19.45
CA ASP A 2 -3.05 -26.39 18.78
C ASP A 2 -2.45 -25.06 18.37
N SER A 3 -1.28 -24.72 18.91
CA SER A 3 -0.59 -23.47 18.59
C SER A 3 -0.13 -23.45 17.13
N PRO A 4 -0.02 -22.28 16.49
CA PRO A 4 0.49 -22.16 15.11
C PRO A 4 1.85 -22.80 14.90
N SER A 5 2.75 -22.69 15.88
CA SER A 5 4.08 -23.30 15.84
C SER A 5 4.03 -24.84 15.83
N ARG A 6 3.05 -25.43 16.51
CA ARG A 6 2.86 -26.89 16.51
C ARG A 6 2.38 -27.40 15.16
N LYS A 7 1.45 -26.71 14.53
CA LYS A 7 0.96 -27.04 13.18
C LYS A 7 2.08 -26.96 12.14
N TYR A 8 2.92 -25.93 12.23
CA TYR A 8 4.07 -25.76 11.35
C TYR A 8 5.08 -26.91 11.48
N ARG A 9 5.41 -27.31 12.71
CA ARG A 9 6.29 -28.48 12.97
C ARG A 9 5.72 -29.77 12.41
N LEU A 10 4.41 -30.00 12.52
CA LEU A 10 3.75 -31.18 11.94
C LEU A 10 3.79 -31.18 10.40
N ALA A 11 3.64 -30.03 9.77
CA ALA A 11 3.75 -29.91 8.32
C ALA A 11 5.18 -30.27 7.84
N LEU A 12 6.20 -29.74 8.52
CA LEU A 12 7.60 -30.10 8.21
C LEU A 12 7.88 -31.58 8.45
N ALA A 13 7.36 -32.15 9.54
CA ALA A 13 7.48 -33.59 9.83
C ALA A 13 6.82 -34.43 8.71
N GLY A 14 5.71 -33.98 8.14
CA GLY A 14 5.05 -34.60 7.00
C GLY A 14 5.94 -34.64 5.76
N SER A 15 6.58 -33.53 5.42
CA SER A 15 7.52 -33.46 4.28
C SER A 15 8.71 -34.40 4.48
N GLU A 16 9.24 -34.48 5.70
CA GLU A 16 10.37 -35.37 6.01
C GLU A 16 9.97 -36.85 6.01
N LEU A 17 8.74 -37.16 6.39
CA LEU A 17 8.19 -38.52 6.32
C LEU A 17 8.04 -39.02 4.88
N LEU A 18 7.64 -38.12 3.95
CA LEU A 18 7.54 -38.42 2.52
C LEU A 18 8.91 -38.64 1.86
N ALA A 19 9.97 -38.02 2.36
CA ALA A 19 11.32 -38.23 1.87
C ALA A 19 11.91 -39.63 2.19
N GLY A 20 11.23 -40.46 2.99
CA GLY A 20 11.19 -41.91 2.86
C GLY A 20 12.04 -42.72 3.82
N ASN A 21 13.14 -42.23 4.43
CA ASN A 21 14.14 -43.15 5.03
C ASN A 21 14.34 -43.04 6.54
N LYS A 22 13.63 -42.17 7.23
CA LYS A 22 13.82 -41.98 8.68
C LYS A 22 12.83 -42.79 9.51
N ARG A 23 13.29 -43.26 10.67
CA ARG A 23 12.41 -43.93 11.63
C ARG A 23 11.45 -42.91 12.23
N ILE A 24 10.23 -43.35 12.52
CA ILE A 24 9.17 -42.47 13.09
C ILE A 24 9.62 -41.86 14.42
N ILE A 25 10.37 -42.61 15.23
CA ILE A 25 10.91 -42.13 16.51
C ILE A 25 11.87 -40.95 16.31
N ASP A 26 12.73 -41.01 15.30
CA ASP A 26 13.70 -39.94 15.03
C ASP A 26 13.00 -38.65 14.56
N ILE A 27 11.96 -38.79 13.74
CA ILE A 27 11.12 -37.69 13.32
C ILE A 27 10.37 -37.10 14.52
N ALA A 28 9.75 -37.93 15.34
CA ALA A 28 9.01 -37.48 16.53
C ALA A 28 9.88 -36.64 17.46
N LEU A 29 11.06 -37.14 17.82
CA LEU A 29 12.03 -36.46 18.68
C LEU A 29 12.51 -35.13 18.07
N LYS A 30 12.86 -35.15 16.78
CA LYS A 30 13.30 -33.93 16.05
C LYS A 30 12.27 -32.81 16.09
N TYR A 31 10.99 -33.15 16.02
CA TYR A 31 9.89 -32.15 16.03
C TYR A 31 9.30 -31.93 17.42
N GLY A 32 10.01 -32.37 18.49
CA GLY A 32 9.69 -32.06 19.88
C GLY A 32 8.51 -32.84 20.44
N TYR A 33 8.42 -34.13 20.08
CA TYR A 33 7.49 -35.09 20.68
C TYR A 33 8.26 -36.11 21.54
N ASP A 34 7.80 -36.33 22.76
CA ASP A 34 8.45 -37.20 23.73
C ASP A 34 8.25 -38.70 23.42
N SER A 35 7.29 -39.02 22.55
CA SER A 35 7.04 -40.43 22.17
C SER A 35 6.47 -40.51 20.74
N PRO A 36 6.71 -41.65 20.05
CA PRO A 36 6.09 -41.93 18.75
C PRO A 36 4.57 -41.94 18.80
N ASP A 37 3.97 -42.35 19.92
CA ASP A 37 2.50 -42.37 20.07
C ASP A 37 1.90 -41.00 20.13
N SER A 38 2.50 -40.09 20.88
CA SER A 38 2.05 -38.67 20.94
C SER A 38 2.19 -37.98 19.60
N PHE A 39 3.29 -38.26 18.89
CA PHE A 39 3.51 -37.79 17.53
C PHE A 39 2.45 -38.33 16.56
N THR A 40 2.22 -39.65 16.56
CA THR A 40 1.26 -40.33 15.68
C THR A 40 -0.15 -39.73 15.83
N LYS A 41 -0.61 -39.55 17.08
CA LYS A 41 -1.91 -38.93 17.36
C LYS A 41 -1.99 -37.50 16.85
N ALA A 42 -0.95 -36.70 17.08
CA ALA A 42 -0.90 -35.32 16.63
C ALA A 42 -0.82 -35.22 15.10
N PHE A 43 -0.01 -36.06 14.47
CA PHE A 43 0.14 -36.13 13.02
C PHE A 43 -1.18 -36.49 12.33
N THR A 44 -1.84 -37.57 12.78
CA THR A 44 -3.12 -38.00 12.22
C THR A 44 -4.20 -36.93 12.39
N ARG A 45 -4.26 -36.28 13.55
CA ARG A 45 -5.20 -35.15 13.78
C ARG A 45 -4.94 -33.98 12.84
N PHE A 46 -3.68 -33.65 12.59
CA PHE A 46 -3.32 -32.51 11.76
C PHE A 46 -3.49 -32.80 10.27
N HIS A 47 -2.90 -33.90 9.78
CA HIS A 47 -2.94 -34.23 8.35
C HIS A 47 -4.22 -34.93 7.91
N GLY A 48 -4.93 -35.60 8.81
CA GLY A 48 -6.14 -36.36 8.50
C GLY A 48 -5.85 -37.78 7.99
N VAL A 49 -4.57 -38.19 7.95
CA VAL A 49 -4.12 -39.51 7.47
C VAL A 49 -3.14 -40.12 8.47
N THR A 50 -3.06 -41.43 8.51
CA THR A 50 -2.10 -42.14 9.37
C THR A 50 -0.68 -42.06 8.80
N LEU A 51 0.35 -42.28 9.65
CA LEU A 51 1.75 -42.33 9.23
C LEU A 51 2.01 -43.41 8.17
N ALA A 52 1.34 -44.55 8.30
CA ALA A 52 1.45 -45.65 7.33
C ALA A 52 0.84 -45.25 5.97
N CYS A 53 -0.27 -44.53 5.98
CA CYS A 53 -0.90 -44.00 4.76
C CYS A 53 -0.05 -42.90 4.15
N ALA A 54 0.52 -42.02 4.97
CA ALA A 54 1.38 -40.93 4.51
C ALA A 54 2.68 -41.39 3.83
N ARG A 55 3.18 -42.61 4.14
CA ARG A 55 4.34 -43.20 3.47
C ARG A 55 4.04 -43.87 2.13
N LYS A 56 2.78 -44.04 1.81
CA LYS A 56 2.37 -44.56 0.49
C LYS A 56 2.39 -43.46 -0.54
N ASP A 57 2.68 -43.83 -1.78
CA ASP A 57 2.62 -42.88 -2.92
C ASP A 57 1.25 -42.22 -2.99
N TYR A 58 1.25 -40.93 -3.33
CA TYR A 58 0.06 -40.06 -3.50
C TYR A 58 -0.66 -39.61 -2.22
N ALA A 59 -0.06 -39.72 -1.02
CA ALA A 59 -0.67 -39.14 0.17
C ALA A 59 -0.63 -37.59 0.12
N ILE A 60 -1.82 -36.96 0.17
CA ILE A 60 -1.93 -35.50 0.24
C ILE A 60 -1.79 -35.07 1.70
N LEU A 61 -0.67 -34.42 2.02
CA LEU A 61 -0.41 -33.87 3.35
C LEU A 61 -0.65 -32.36 3.37
N LYS A 62 -1.09 -31.86 4.54
CA LYS A 62 -1.19 -30.42 4.76
C LYS A 62 0.21 -29.82 4.87
N SER A 63 0.47 -28.78 4.10
CA SER A 63 1.72 -28.01 4.16
C SER A 63 1.43 -26.52 4.30
N PHE A 64 2.42 -25.78 4.78
CA PHE A 64 2.40 -24.32 4.74
C PHE A 64 3.29 -23.84 3.60
N ALA A 65 2.78 -22.89 2.83
CA ALA A 65 3.63 -22.18 1.89
C ALA A 65 4.73 -21.42 2.67
N PRO A 66 5.97 -21.37 2.16
CA PRO A 66 7.01 -20.56 2.76
C PRO A 66 6.56 -19.12 2.87
N LEU A 67 6.76 -18.49 4.04
CA LEU A 67 6.51 -17.07 4.21
C LEU A 67 7.52 -16.29 3.36
N LYS A 68 7.03 -15.61 2.32
CA LYS A 68 7.82 -14.66 1.54
C LYS A 68 7.56 -13.27 2.09
N VAL A 69 8.53 -12.72 2.82
CA VAL A 69 8.49 -11.32 3.24
C VAL A 69 9.21 -10.52 2.16
N LYS A 70 8.48 -9.63 1.50
CA LYS A 70 9.08 -8.56 0.68
C LYS A 70 9.21 -7.34 1.57
N ILE A 71 10.44 -6.92 1.83
CA ILE A 71 10.73 -5.64 2.45
C ILE A 71 11.20 -4.74 1.31
N SER A 72 10.40 -3.74 0.92
CA SER A 72 10.87 -2.63 0.11
C SER A 72 11.12 -1.45 1.04
N LEU A 73 12.32 -0.92 0.99
CA LEU A 73 12.67 0.35 1.61
C LEU A 73 12.56 1.38 0.48
N GLU A 74 11.46 2.12 0.49
CA GLU A 74 11.24 3.24 -0.42
C GLU A 74 11.27 4.51 0.44
N GLY A 75 12.01 5.50 0.01
CA GLY A 75 12.16 6.76 0.72
C GLY A 75 13.50 7.43 0.39
N GLY A 76 13.70 8.62 0.92
CA GLY A 76 14.92 9.39 0.69
C GLY A 76 14.93 10.17 -0.63
N TYR A 77 13.78 10.34 -1.27
CA TYR A 77 13.65 11.25 -2.39
C TYR A 77 13.63 12.68 -1.90
N LEU A 78 14.48 13.51 -2.50
CA LEU A 78 14.30 14.95 -2.41
C LEU A 78 13.03 15.31 -3.17
N MET A 79 12.03 15.77 -2.42
CA MET A 79 10.79 16.24 -3.01
C MET A 79 10.87 17.76 -3.05
N ASP A 80 10.95 18.29 -4.24
CA ASP A 80 10.95 19.74 -4.44
C ASP A 80 9.56 20.28 -4.11
N TYR A 81 9.50 21.18 -3.16
CA TYR A 81 8.29 21.93 -2.85
C TYR A 81 8.66 23.35 -2.42
N ARG A 82 7.70 24.26 -2.55
CA ARG A 82 7.83 25.61 -2.06
C ARG A 82 6.67 25.98 -1.15
N ILE A 83 6.94 26.86 -0.20
CA ILE A 83 5.91 27.42 0.67
C ILE A 83 5.60 28.82 0.17
N GLU A 84 4.36 29.08 -0.21
CA GLU A 84 3.91 30.40 -0.66
C GLU A 84 2.61 30.81 0.02
N LYS A 85 2.46 32.12 0.28
CA LYS A 85 1.20 32.69 0.74
C LYS A 85 0.40 33.15 -0.47
N LYS A 86 -0.87 32.80 -0.51
CA LYS A 86 -1.81 33.33 -1.52
C LYS A 86 -2.97 34.02 -0.81
N GLU A 87 -3.31 35.16 -1.30
CA GLU A 87 -4.54 35.85 -0.93
C GLU A 87 -5.76 35.02 -1.33
N ALA A 88 -6.92 35.36 -0.80
CA ALA A 88 -8.16 34.72 -1.20
C ALA A 88 -8.40 34.89 -2.71
N PHE A 89 -8.78 33.82 -3.37
CA PHE A 89 -9.10 33.84 -4.80
C PHE A 89 -10.37 33.05 -5.09
N THR A 90 -10.96 33.33 -6.24
CA THR A 90 -12.20 32.69 -6.64
C THR A 90 -11.96 31.70 -7.75
N VAL A 91 -12.62 30.54 -7.66
CA VAL A 91 -12.63 29.51 -8.68
C VAL A 91 -14.05 29.25 -9.14
N ILE A 92 -14.19 28.89 -10.42
CA ILE A 92 -15.43 28.34 -10.96
C ILE A 92 -15.33 26.82 -10.78
N ALA A 93 -16.26 26.25 -10.05
CA ALA A 93 -16.26 24.81 -9.73
C ALA A 93 -17.51 24.16 -10.34
N ASP A 94 -17.35 22.94 -10.83
CA ASP A 94 -18.45 22.07 -11.17
C ASP A 94 -19.10 21.58 -9.87
N ASP A 95 -20.38 21.90 -9.68
CA ASP A 95 -21.10 21.49 -8.47
C ASP A 95 -22.51 21.03 -8.87
N TYR A 96 -22.77 19.78 -8.66
CA TYR A 96 -24.06 19.17 -8.98
C TYR A 96 -25.23 19.73 -8.14
N ALA A 97 -24.97 20.56 -7.15
CA ALA A 97 -25.96 20.90 -6.12
C ALA A 97 -26.35 22.38 -6.01
N ALA A 98 -25.71 23.33 -6.71
CA ALA A 98 -25.94 24.76 -6.47
C ALA A 98 -26.28 25.57 -7.75
N GLY A 99 -27.15 26.54 -7.59
CA GLY A 99 -27.50 27.51 -8.66
C GLY A 99 -26.35 28.45 -8.99
N ALA A 100 -26.12 28.69 -10.27
CA ALA A 100 -25.07 29.55 -10.76
C ALA A 100 -25.46 31.06 -10.63
N GLY A 101 -24.46 31.90 -10.36
CA GLY A 101 -24.60 33.35 -10.48
C GLY A 101 -24.67 33.82 -11.97
N GLU A 102 -25.02 35.07 -12.21
CA GLU A 102 -25.35 35.60 -13.54
C GLU A 102 -24.25 35.47 -14.62
N ASN A 103 -22.99 35.29 -14.25
CA ASN A 103 -21.85 35.17 -15.18
C ASN A 103 -21.14 33.82 -15.12
N VAL A 104 -21.79 32.81 -14.59
CA VAL A 104 -21.20 31.45 -14.43
C VAL A 104 -21.92 30.48 -15.36
N PRO A 105 -21.22 29.65 -16.14
CA PRO A 105 -21.87 28.68 -17.00
C PRO A 105 -22.83 27.79 -16.22
N LYS A 106 -23.92 27.37 -16.87
CA LYS A 106 -24.91 26.47 -16.24
C LYS A 106 -24.25 25.16 -15.79
N GLY A 107 -24.47 24.81 -14.53
CA GLY A 107 -23.86 23.61 -13.91
C GLY A 107 -22.58 23.91 -13.13
N PHE A 108 -22.13 25.15 -13.07
CA PHE A 108 -20.98 25.58 -12.30
C PHE A 108 -21.37 26.52 -11.17
N THR A 109 -20.55 26.58 -10.16
CA THR A 109 -20.66 27.49 -9.02
C THR A 109 -19.38 28.26 -8.79
N VAL A 110 -19.51 29.44 -8.20
CA VAL A 110 -18.35 30.23 -7.77
C VAL A 110 -18.01 29.86 -6.34
N ARG A 111 -16.75 29.45 -6.10
CA ARG A 111 -16.23 29.19 -4.76
C ARG A 111 -15.07 30.11 -4.46
N THR A 112 -15.10 30.74 -3.31
CA THR A 112 -13.97 31.52 -2.81
C THR A 112 -13.08 30.61 -1.97
N ILE A 113 -11.84 30.51 -2.37
CA ILE A 113 -10.78 29.84 -1.60
C ILE A 113 -10.18 30.91 -0.68
N PRO A 114 -10.21 30.73 0.65
CA PRO A 114 -9.63 31.67 1.59
C PRO A 114 -8.13 31.86 1.41
N ALA A 115 -7.60 32.94 1.97
CA ALA A 115 -6.16 33.14 2.02
C ALA A 115 -5.48 32.04 2.86
N PHE A 116 -4.52 31.36 2.27
CA PHE A 116 -3.75 30.30 2.92
C PHE A 116 -2.26 30.44 2.64
N THR A 117 -1.47 29.79 3.52
CA THR A 117 -0.13 29.35 3.17
C THR A 117 -0.25 28.00 2.49
N TRP A 118 0.43 27.83 1.36
CA TRP A 118 0.36 26.63 0.52
C TRP A 118 1.71 25.97 0.42
N ALA A 119 1.73 24.66 0.60
CA ALA A 119 2.83 23.82 0.13
C ALA A 119 2.52 23.46 -1.32
N VAL A 120 3.38 23.86 -2.25
CA VAL A 120 3.20 23.69 -3.68
C VAL A 120 4.25 22.74 -4.22
N PHE A 121 3.81 21.65 -4.82
CA PHE A 121 4.63 20.60 -5.37
C PHE A 121 4.59 20.67 -6.89
N PRO A 122 5.71 21.04 -7.55
CA PRO A 122 5.79 20.96 -8.99
C PRO A 122 5.89 19.50 -9.41
N ILE A 123 5.16 19.11 -10.44
CA ILE A 123 5.13 17.77 -11.01
C ILE A 123 5.41 17.92 -12.50
N VAL A 124 6.41 17.22 -12.98
CA VAL A 124 6.79 17.19 -14.41
C VAL A 124 6.80 15.72 -14.81
N ASP A 125 6.11 15.36 -15.85
CA ASP A 125 6.11 14.05 -16.52
C ASP A 125 4.73 13.75 -17.14
N PRO A 126 4.57 12.70 -17.95
CA PRO A 126 3.29 12.32 -18.56
C PRO A 126 2.19 12.04 -17.55
N MET A 127 1.00 12.58 -17.81
CA MET A 127 -0.19 12.34 -17.01
C MET A 127 -0.92 11.06 -17.46
N PRO A 128 -1.67 10.39 -16.58
CA PRO A 128 -1.96 10.73 -15.18
C PRO A 128 -0.97 10.08 -14.18
N THR A 129 0.03 9.36 -14.67
CA THR A 129 0.92 8.55 -13.83
C THR A 129 1.75 9.42 -12.90
N ALA A 130 2.36 10.47 -13.43
CA ALA A 130 3.20 11.40 -12.65
C ALA A 130 2.45 12.01 -11.47
N PHE A 131 1.21 12.43 -11.68
CA PHE A 131 0.39 13.01 -10.63
C PHE A 131 0.03 12.00 -9.54
N ARG A 132 -0.36 10.79 -9.92
CA ARG A 132 -0.68 9.73 -8.97
C ARG A 132 0.51 9.34 -8.10
N ASP A 133 1.70 9.23 -8.72
CA ASP A 133 2.92 8.83 -8.01
C ASP A 133 3.39 9.95 -7.07
N ALA A 134 3.35 11.20 -7.52
CA ALA A 134 3.63 12.36 -6.69
C ALA A 134 2.64 12.49 -5.53
N SER A 135 1.34 12.36 -5.80
CA SER A 135 0.30 12.38 -4.77
C SER A 135 0.53 11.33 -3.70
N THR A 136 0.83 10.09 -4.12
CA THR A 136 1.13 9.01 -3.18
C THR A 136 2.31 9.37 -2.28
N LYS A 137 3.43 9.84 -2.84
CA LYS A 137 4.62 10.24 -2.07
C LYS A 137 4.33 11.41 -1.13
N ILE A 138 3.60 12.41 -1.58
CA ILE A 138 3.23 13.56 -0.75
C ILE A 138 2.47 13.10 0.50
N PHE A 139 1.44 12.29 0.32
CA PHE A 139 0.59 11.88 1.44
C PHE A 139 1.20 10.81 2.34
N THR A 140 2.05 9.92 1.81
CA THR A 140 2.65 8.85 2.61
C THR A 140 3.96 9.24 3.27
N GLU A 141 4.78 10.05 2.60
CA GLU A 141 6.15 10.36 3.05
C GLU A 141 6.30 11.79 3.53
N TRP A 142 6.01 12.78 2.65
CA TRP A 142 6.23 14.19 2.99
C TRP A 142 5.40 14.63 4.18
N LEU A 143 4.13 14.29 4.18
CA LEU A 143 3.21 14.69 5.24
C LEU A 143 3.61 14.11 6.60
N SER A 144 4.05 12.85 6.63
CA SER A 144 4.50 12.18 7.86
C SER A 144 5.79 12.77 8.41
N ALA A 145 6.65 13.31 7.54
CA ALA A 145 7.91 13.95 7.89
C ALA A 145 7.75 15.43 8.31
N LEU A 146 6.58 16.03 8.10
CA LEU A 146 6.34 17.45 8.29
C LEU A 146 6.26 17.83 9.77
N LYS A 147 7.31 18.45 10.28
CA LYS A 147 7.41 18.86 11.70
C LYS A 147 6.82 20.24 11.97
N GLU A 148 6.97 21.18 11.05
CA GLU A 148 6.67 22.60 11.24
C GLU A 148 5.26 23.01 10.82
N TYR A 149 4.63 22.21 9.96
CA TYR A 149 3.33 22.53 9.39
C TYR A 149 2.33 21.40 9.63
N GLU A 150 1.05 21.75 9.60
CA GLU A 150 -0.08 20.83 9.55
C GLU A 150 -1.08 21.29 8.50
N PHE A 151 -2.02 20.44 8.12
CA PHE A 151 -3.09 20.83 7.19
C PHE A 151 -3.89 22.02 7.71
N ALA A 152 -4.13 23.01 6.85
CA ALA A 152 -5.03 24.12 7.15
C ALA A 152 -6.46 23.85 6.72
N ALA A 153 -6.67 22.96 5.73
CA ALA A 153 -7.99 22.55 5.23
C ALA A 153 -7.96 21.12 4.69
N GLY A 154 -9.11 20.47 4.59
CA GLY A 154 -9.26 19.08 4.14
C GLY A 154 -9.34 18.89 2.64
N TYR A 155 -8.71 19.75 1.84
CA TYR A 155 -8.67 19.64 0.38
C TYR A 155 -7.31 20.06 -0.16
N CYS A 156 -7.03 19.68 -1.41
CA CYS A 156 -5.90 20.18 -2.20
C CYS A 156 -6.42 20.78 -3.52
N ILE A 157 -5.59 21.55 -4.18
CA ILE A 157 -5.86 22.10 -5.50
C ILE A 157 -4.83 21.55 -6.48
N GLU A 158 -5.30 21.06 -7.60
CA GLU A 158 -4.50 20.63 -8.72
C GLU A 158 -4.51 21.73 -9.77
N LYS A 159 -3.33 22.15 -10.19
CA LYS A 159 -3.17 23.16 -11.23
C LYS A 159 -2.44 22.55 -12.40
N TYR A 160 -3.10 22.45 -13.51
CA TYR A 160 -2.57 21.90 -14.75
C TYR A 160 -2.14 23.02 -15.68
N ASP A 161 -1.04 22.82 -16.40
CA ASP A 161 -0.66 23.73 -17.48
C ASP A 161 -1.52 23.43 -18.73
N ASP A 162 -1.55 24.38 -19.65
CA ASP A 162 -2.29 24.23 -20.91
C ASP A 162 -1.63 23.15 -21.78
N PRO A 163 -2.33 22.03 -22.07
CA PRO A 163 -1.77 20.94 -22.87
C PRO A 163 -1.37 21.37 -24.29
N SER A 164 -1.97 22.43 -24.85
CA SER A 164 -1.65 22.90 -26.19
C SER A 164 -0.24 23.46 -26.35
N LYS A 165 0.45 23.74 -25.24
CA LYS A 165 1.85 24.18 -25.22
C LYS A 165 2.86 23.05 -25.40
N TYR A 166 2.42 21.81 -25.39
CA TYR A 166 3.26 20.62 -25.39
C TYR A 166 3.00 19.77 -26.64
N ALA A 167 4.06 19.18 -27.22
CA ALA A 167 3.95 18.43 -28.47
C ALA A 167 2.99 17.25 -28.36
N ASP A 168 3.05 16.51 -27.25
CA ASP A 168 2.21 15.35 -26.98
C ASP A 168 1.10 15.63 -25.95
N GLY A 169 0.77 16.92 -25.75
CA GLY A 169 -0.25 17.34 -24.81
C GLY A 169 0.07 16.91 -23.39
N ILE A 170 -0.91 16.32 -22.70
CA ILE A 170 -0.73 15.79 -21.33
C ILE A 170 0.19 14.59 -21.25
N LEU A 171 0.53 13.94 -22.36
CA LEU A 171 1.43 12.78 -22.42
C LEU A 171 2.88 13.18 -22.66
N ASP A 172 3.16 14.49 -22.82
CA ASP A 172 4.51 15.00 -23.01
C ASP A 172 5.36 14.80 -21.75
N GLN A 173 6.61 14.39 -21.91
CA GLN A 173 7.57 14.18 -20.81
C GLN A 173 7.92 15.46 -20.04
N ASN A 174 7.65 16.63 -20.64
CA ASN A 174 7.85 17.92 -20.00
C ASN A 174 6.54 18.55 -19.51
N TYR A 175 5.42 17.82 -19.58
CA TYR A 175 4.15 18.34 -19.12
C TYR A 175 4.20 18.70 -17.65
N ARG A 176 3.67 19.87 -17.30
CA ARG A 176 3.75 20.45 -15.95
C ARG A 176 2.40 20.55 -15.29
N CYS A 177 2.35 20.20 -14.06
CA CYS A 177 1.26 20.52 -13.16
C CYS A 177 1.78 20.79 -11.75
N GLU A 178 0.93 21.27 -10.89
CA GLU A 178 1.25 21.55 -9.49
C GLU A 178 0.16 20.96 -8.58
N MET A 179 0.55 20.32 -7.48
CA MET A 179 -0.36 20.04 -6.38
C MET A 179 -0.14 21.07 -5.29
N MET A 180 -1.21 21.71 -4.86
CA MET A 180 -1.20 22.76 -3.84
C MET A 180 -1.97 22.29 -2.62
N ILE A 181 -1.32 22.25 -1.46
CA ILE A 181 -1.88 21.79 -0.19
C ILE A 181 -1.90 22.96 0.79
N PRO A 182 -3.07 23.34 1.34
CA PRO A 182 -3.13 24.42 2.32
C PRO A 182 -2.54 23.95 3.66
N VAL A 183 -1.57 24.69 4.17
CA VAL A 183 -0.85 24.38 5.40
C VAL A 183 -0.85 25.56 6.37
N LYS A 184 -0.71 25.29 7.65
CA LYS A 184 -0.48 26.28 8.69
C LYS A 184 0.64 25.82 9.61
N LYS A 185 1.35 26.76 10.23
CA LYS A 185 2.34 26.42 11.26
C LYS A 185 1.66 25.78 12.47
N LYS A 186 2.32 24.77 13.02
CA LYS A 186 1.93 24.13 14.28
C LYS A 186 2.12 25.09 15.45
#